data_8578f121f117820c8793c8d26b136ab9
#
_entry.id   8578f121f117820c8793c8d26b136ab9
#
_cell.length_a   1.000
_cell.length_b   1.000
_cell.length_c   1.000
_cell.angle_alpha   90.00
_cell.angle_beta   90.00
_cell.angle_gamma   90.00
#
_symmetry.space_group_name_H-M   'P 1'
#
loop_
_entity.id
_entity.type
_entity.pdbx_description
1 polymer ?
#
loop_
_entity_poly.entity_id
_entity_poly.type
_entity_poly.pdbx_seq_one_letter_code
_entity_poly.pdbx_strand_id
1 'polypeptide(L)' 'MASTLKVKGMTCQHCVMSVKKSLGKLEGIQNVDVDLQKGEVLFDNTKGLAADVVKKAIEEAGFQVI' A
#
# COMPACT_ATOMS: atom_id res chain seq x y z
N MET A 1 -2.20 9.14 11.13
CA MET A 1 -2.30 7.86 11.82
C MET A 1 -1.84 6.73 10.91
N ALA A 2 -1.08 5.80 11.46
CA ALA A 2 -0.58 4.69 10.68
C ALA A 2 -1.68 3.66 10.43
N SER A 3 -1.76 3.17 9.22
CA SER A 3 -2.69 2.12 8.84
C SER A 3 -1.91 0.96 8.25
N THR A 4 -2.45 -0.22 8.37
CA THR A 4 -1.82 -1.44 7.86
C THR A 4 -2.80 -2.21 7.01
N LEU A 5 -2.34 -2.64 5.83
CA LEU A 5 -3.12 -3.51 4.95
C LEU A 5 -2.31 -4.74 4.62
N LYS A 6 -2.97 -5.87 4.53
CA LYS A 6 -2.32 -7.09 4.05
C LYS A 6 -2.50 -7.20 2.55
N VAL A 7 -1.40 -7.44 1.86
CA VAL A 7 -1.39 -7.48 0.40
C VAL A 7 -0.83 -8.83 -0.06
N LYS A 8 -1.52 -9.42 -1.00
CA LYS A 8 -1.14 -10.70 -1.58
C LYS A 8 -0.47 -10.45 -2.93
N GLY A 9 0.55 -11.24 -3.24
CA GLY A 9 1.25 -11.16 -4.52
C GLY A 9 2.56 -10.40 -4.49
N MET A 10 2.95 -9.86 -3.35
CA MET A 10 4.26 -9.22 -3.21
C MET A 10 5.30 -10.30 -2.98
N THR A 11 6.11 -10.58 -3.99
CA THR A 11 7.08 -11.66 -3.92
C THR A 11 8.53 -11.19 -4.07
N CYS A 12 8.76 -9.92 -4.39
CA CYS A 12 10.11 -9.41 -4.60
C CYS A 12 10.17 -7.90 -4.36
N GLN A 13 11.40 -7.37 -4.39
CA GLN A 13 11.62 -5.95 -4.17
C GLN A 13 10.92 -5.06 -5.20
N HIS A 14 10.81 -5.52 -6.43
CA HIS A 14 10.11 -4.75 -7.46
C HIS A 14 8.64 -4.58 -7.12
N CYS A 15 8.04 -5.60 -6.53
CA CYS A 15 6.66 -5.53 -6.07
C CYS A 15 6.51 -4.50 -4.96
N VAL A 16 7.45 -4.50 -4.02
CA VAL A 16 7.48 -3.52 -2.93
C VAL A 16 7.53 -2.10 -3.48
N MET A 17 8.41 -1.87 -4.44
CA MET A 17 8.56 -0.56 -5.06
C MET A 17 7.30 -0.12 -5.79
N SER A 18 6.65 -1.05 -6.48
CA SER A 18 5.41 -0.76 -7.20
C SER A 18 4.31 -0.32 -6.25
N VAL A 19 4.17 -1.01 -5.12
CA VAL A 19 3.17 -0.67 -4.11
C VAL A 19 3.47 0.70 -3.51
N LYS A 20 4.73 0.94 -3.15
CA LYS A 20 5.13 2.24 -2.59
C LYS A 20 4.85 3.37 -3.57
N LYS A 21 5.15 3.16 -4.84
CA LYS A 21 4.93 4.17 -5.86
C LYS A 21 3.45 4.45 -6.05
N SER A 22 2.63 3.40 -6.09
CA SER A 22 1.19 3.55 -6.27
C SER A 22 0.55 4.31 -5.11
N LEU A 23 0.93 3.97 -3.89
CA LEU A 23 0.40 4.66 -2.71
C LEU A 23 0.95 6.07 -2.58
N GLY A 24 2.20 6.28 -2.98
CA GLY A 24 2.82 7.60 -2.92
C GLY A 24 2.17 8.62 -3.85
N LYS A 25 1.42 8.16 -4.85
CA LYS A 25 0.68 9.06 -5.74
C LYS A 25 -0.59 9.59 -5.11
N LEU A 26 -1.07 8.95 -4.05
CA LEU A 26 -2.29 9.37 -3.39
C LEU A 26 -2.00 10.54 -2.47
N GLU A 27 -2.75 11.60 -2.64
CA GLU A 27 -2.62 12.76 -1.77
C GLU A 27 -3.13 12.40 -0.39
N GLY A 28 -2.32 12.66 0.62
CA GLY A 28 -2.66 12.34 2.00
C GLY A 28 -2.06 11.04 2.50
N ILE A 29 -1.42 10.28 1.64
CA ILE A 29 -0.72 9.06 2.04
C ILE A 29 0.77 9.36 2.14
N GLN A 30 1.37 9.10 3.30
CA GLN A 30 2.78 9.37 3.57
C GLN A 30 3.41 8.22 4.33
N ASN A 31 4.74 8.21 4.36
CA ASN A 31 5.52 7.25 5.12
C ASN A 31 5.14 5.81 4.82
N VAL A 32 5.00 5.52 3.54
CA VAL A 32 4.66 4.17 3.09
C VAL A 32 5.82 3.23 3.36
N ASP A 33 5.54 2.14 4.06
CA ASP A 33 6.52 1.11 4.34
C ASP A 33 5.90 -0.24 4.00
N VAL A 34 6.71 -1.16 3.50
CA VAL A 34 6.23 -2.46 3.09
C VAL A 34 7.05 -3.55 3.75
N ASP A 35 6.37 -4.48 4.40
CA ASP A 35 7.00 -5.65 4.99
C ASP A 35 6.77 -6.84 4.06
N LEU A 36 7.81 -7.20 3.33
CA LEU A 36 7.72 -8.27 2.34
C LEU A 36 7.47 -9.63 2.98
N GLN A 37 8.09 -9.87 4.13
CA GLN A 37 7.95 -11.15 4.82
C GLN A 37 6.53 -11.39 5.30
N LYS A 38 5.91 -10.34 5.82
CA LYS A 38 4.54 -10.43 6.34
C LYS A 38 3.49 -10.14 5.27
N GLY A 39 3.90 -9.60 4.14
CA GLY A 39 2.96 -9.19 3.11
C GLY A 39 2.08 -8.04 3.56
N GLU A 40 2.64 -7.13 4.34
CA GLU A 40 1.88 -6.00 4.91
C GLU A 40 2.41 -4.68 4.38
N VAL A 41 1.50 -3.74 4.23
CA VAL A 41 1.83 -2.37 3.84
C VAL A 41 1.38 -1.44 4.96
N LEU A 42 2.32 -0.64 5.45
CA LEU A 42 2.05 0.36 6.48
C LEU A 42 2.14 1.75 5.85
N PHE A 43 1.25 2.63 6.22
CA PHE A 43 1.25 3.99 5.69
C PHE A 43 0.54 4.93 6.66
N ASP A 44 0.84 6.22 6.53
CA ASP A 44 0.13 7.26 7.26
C ASP A 44 -0.93 7.86 6.36
N ASN A 45 -2.18 7.81 6.82
CA ASN A 45 -3.31 8.39 6.11
C ASN A 45 -3.63 9.74 6.76
N THR A 46 -3.03 10.80 6.23
CA THR A 46 -3.13 12.13 6.85
C THR A 46 -4.42 12.86 6.50
N LYS A 47 -5.11 12.46 5.45
CA LYS A 47 -6.34 13.11 5.00
C LYS A 47 -7.59 12.25 5.20
N GLY A 48 -7.46 11.13 5.87
CA GLY A 48 -8.59 10.27 6.12
C GLY A 48 -9.21 9.66 4.87
N LEU A 49 -8.37 9.29 3.91
CA LEU A 49 -8.86 8.65 2.69
C LEU A 49 -9.55 7.33 3.03
N ALA A 50 -10.60 7.03 2.27
CA ALA A 50 -11.30 5.78 2.46
C ALA A 50 -10.40 4.59 2.15
N ALA A 51 -10.59 3.48 2.88
CA ALA A 51 -9.82 2.26 2.65
C ALA A 51 -9.96 1.78 1.20
N ASP A 52 -11.11 1.99 0.59
CA ASP A 52 -11.36 1.60 -0.80
C ASP A 52 -10.43 2.30 -1.77
N VAL A 53 -10.09 3.56 -1.51
CA VAL A 53 -9.19 4.32 -2.38
C VAL A 53 -7.79 3.72 -2.35
N VAL A 54 -7.30 3.42 -1.16
CA VAL A 54 -5.98 2.82 -0.98
C VAL A 54 -5.95 1.41 -1.57
N LYS A 55 -6.98 0.64 -1.30
CA LYS A 55 -7.12 -0.71 -1.80
C LYS A 55 -7.12 -0.74 -3.33
N LYS A 56 -7.86 0.17 -3.94
CA LYS A 56 -7.93 0.27 -5.38
C LYS A 56 -6.56 0.61 -5.99
N ALA A 57 -5.81 1.48 -5.36
CA ALA A 57 -4.47 1.83 -5.84
C ALA A 57 -3.56 0.60 -5.84
N ILE A 58 -3.66 -0.22 -4.81
CA ILE A 58 -2.88 -1.46 -4.73
C ILE A 58 -3.32 -2.44 -5.82
N GLU A 59 -4.61 -2.56 -6.04
CA GLU A 59 -5.15 -3.46 -7.07
C GLU A 59 -4.71 -3.02 -8.46
N GLU A 60 -4.66 -1.73 -8.72
CA GLU A 60 -4.20 -1.20 -10.00
C GLU A 60 -2.72 -1.49 -10.23
N ALA A 61 -1.94 -1.65 -9.17
CA ALA A 61 -0.54 -2.02 -9.28
C ALA A 61 -0.35 -3.52 -9.57
N GLY A 62 -1.44 -4.29 -9.59
CA GLY A 62 -1.39 -5.72 -9.89
C GLY A 62 -1.39 -6.62 -8.68
N PHE A 63 -1.76 -6.11 -7.52
CA PHE A 63 -1.77 -6.88 -6.28
C PHE A 63 -3.19 -6.96 -5.72
N GLN A 64 -3.37 -7.81 -4.72
CA GLN A 64 -4.66 -7.96 -4.06
C GLN A 64 -4.53 -7.63 -2.59
N VAL A 65 -5.52 -6.92 -2.06
CA VAL A 65 -5.63 -6.66 -0.64
C VAL A 65 -6.49 -7.75 -0.02
N ILE A 66 -5.94 -8.37 1.01
CA ILE A 66 -6.62 -9.46 1.71
C ILE A 66 -7.57 -8.91 2.76
#